data_1703aca57bd3372677e1f01764caa655
#
_entry.id   1703aca57bd3372677e1f01764caa655
#
_cell.length_a   1.000
_cell.length_b   1.000
_cell.length_c   1.000
_cell.angle_alpha   90.00
_cell.angle_beta   90.00
_cell.angle_gamma   90.00
#
_symmetry.space_group_name_H-M   'P 1'
#
loop_
_entity.id
_entity.type
_entity.pdbx_description
1 polymer ?
#
loop_
_entity_poly.entity_id
_entity_poly.type
_entity_poly.pdbx_seq_one_letter_code
_entity_poly.pdbx_strand_id
1 'polypeptide(L)'
;MSGAEPQADAIRAFALRFPAAREDHPFGPDAHVFKVGDGSTMFAILSDGPPVTVTFKLTREEREVALELPFVSEARYVGRYGWVTASIEDEPAFDAVCEWIRESYWLKAPKDLRESAWS
;
A
#
# COMPACT_ATOMS: atom_id res chain seq x y z
N MET A 1 14.74 -20.08 0.16
CA MET A 1 13.72 -19.13 0.55
C MET A 1 14.00 -17.78 -0.08
N SER A 2 12.97 -17.19 -0.66
CA SER A 2 13.11 -15.88 -1.29
C SER A 2 13.27 -14.80 -0.23
N GLY A 3 14.22 -13.87 -0.44
CA GLY A 3 14.36 -12.70 0.42
C GLY A 3 13.15 -11.76 0.41
N ALA A 4 12.23 -11.95 -0.55
CA ALA A 4 11.02 -11.14 -0.67
C ALA A 4 9.94 -11.52 0.34
N GLU A 5 9.88 -12.80 0.75
CA GLU A 5 8.82 -13.26 1.65
C GLU A 5 8.76 -12.53 2.98
N PRO A 6 9.86 -12.33 3.70
CA PRO A 6 9.79 -11.59 4.97
C PRO A 6 9.29 -10.16 4.80
N GLN A 7 9.65 -9.51 3.69
CA GLN A 7 9.18 -8.16 3.40
C GLN A 7 7.68 -8.13 3.12
N ALA A 8 7.19 -9.10 2.34
CA ALA A 8 5.76 -9.21 2.05
C ALA A 8 4.96 -9.45 3.33
N ASP A 9 5.44 -10.35 4.19
CA ASP A 9 4.76 -10.64 5.46
C ASP A 9 4.73 -9.41 6.37
N ALA A 10 5.83 -8.67 6.42
CA ALA A 10 5.92 -7.46 7.24
C ALA A 10 4.96 -6.37 6.76
N ILE A 11 4.86 -6.17 5.45
CA ILE A 11 3.93 -5.20 4.87
C ILE A 11 2.49 -5.63 5.14
N ARG A 12 2.19 -6.91 4.98
CA ARG A 12 0.86 -7.43 5.24
C ARG A 12 0.45 -7.20 6.70
N ALA A 13 1.34 -7.52 7.63
CA ALA A 13 1.09 -7.29 9.05
C ALA A 13 0.88 -5.81 9.35
N PHE A 14 1.69 -4.95 8.76
CA PHE A 14 1.58 -3.51 8.95
C PHE A 14 0.21 -2.98 8.46
N ALA A 15 -0.19 -3.38 7.25
CA ALA A 15 -1.46 -2.92 6.68
C ALA A 15 -2.66 -3.38 7.50
N LEU A 16 -2.60 -4.60 8.02
CA LEU A 16 -3.72 -5.17 8.78
C LEU A 16 -3.84 -4.60 10.20
N ARG A 17 -2.86 -3.82 10.65
CA ARG A 17 -2.94 -3.17 11.96
C ARG A 17 -3.83 -1.93 11.96
N PHE A 18 -4.15 -1.37 10.80
CA PHE A 18 -5.02 -0.19 10.74
C PHE A 18 -6.46 -0.54 11.11
N PRO A 19 -7.19 0.39 11.74
CA PRO A 19 -8.57 0.13 12.17
C PRO A 19 -9.47 -0.30 11.01
N ALA A 20 -10.22 -1.39 11.22
CA ALA A 20 -11.16 -1.97 10.26
C ALA A 20 -10.51 -2.41 8.93
N ALA A 21 -9.18 -2.61 8.94
CA ALA A 21 -8.48 -3.13 7.77
C ALA A 21 -8.75 -4.61 7.61
N ARG A 22 -8.95 -5.03 6.37
CA ARG A 22 -9.14 -6.44 6.03
C ARG A 22 -8.49 -6.76 4.70
N GLU A 23 -8.18 -8.00 4.49
CA GLU A 23 -7.50 -8.48 3.29
C GLU A 23 -8.46 -9.24 2.39
N ASP A 24 -8.32 -9.06 1.08
CA ASP A 24 -9.10 -9.76 0.08
C ASP A 24 -8.20 -10.13 -1.10
N HIS A 25 -8.63 -11.06 -1.94
CA HIS A 25 -7.82 -11.55 -3.05
C HIS A 25 -8.61 -11.59 -4.36
N PRO A 26 -9.21 -10.47 -4.80
CA PRO A 26 -10.02 -10.49 -6.01
C PRO A 26 -9.21 -10.70 -7.29
N PHE A 27 -7.89 -10.52 -7.24
CA PHE A 27 -7.02 -10.64 -8.41
C PHE A 27 -6.13 -11.89 -8.37
N GLY A 28 -6.40 -12.81 -7.43
CA GLY A 28 -5.64 -14.04 -7.30
C GLY A 28 -4.85 -14.12 -6.00
N PRO A 29 -4.24 -15.29 -5.72
CA PRO A 29 -3.61 -15.53 -4.42
C PRO A 29 -2.35 -14.72 -4.15
N ASP A 30 -1.68 -14.22 -5.20
CA ASP A 30 -0.44 -13.48 -5.05
C ASP A 30 -0.63 -11.97 -4.91
N ALA A 31 -1.87 -11.49 -5.00
CA ALA A 31 -2.19 -10.08 -4.87
C ALA A 31 -3.11 -9.89 -3.67
N HIS A 32 -2.59 -9.23 -2.64
CA HIS A 32 -3.32 -8.99 -1.39
C HIS A 32 -3.87 -7.58 -1.40
N VAL A 33 -5.19 -7.46 -1.47
CA VAL A 33 -5.86 -6.16 -1.49
C VAL A 33 -6.32 -5.84 -0.08
N PHE A 34 -5.87 -4.70 0.45
CA PHE A 34 -6.25 -4.26 1.79
C PHE A 34 -7.34 -3.22 1.68
N LYS A 35 -8.47 -3.54 2.30
CA LYS A 35 -9.68 -2.72 2.28
C LYS A 35 -9.97 -2.21 3.67
N VAL A 36 -10.76 -1.15 3.76
CA VAL A 36 -11.13 -0.55 5.03
C VAL A 36 -12.65 -0.50 5.15
N GLY A 37 -13.16 -0.93 6.31
CA GLY A 37 -14.59 -0.91 6.60
C GLY A 37 -15.36 -2.02 5.89
N ASP A 38 -16.67 -1.83 5.77
CA ASP A 38 -17.59 -2.86 5.25
C ASP A 38 -17.67 -2.87 3.73
N GLY A 39 -17.21 -1.83 3.09
CA GLY A 39 -17.33 -1.68 1.65
C GLY A 39 -16.13 -2.26 0.90
N SER A 40 -15.98 -1.82 -0.33
CA SER A 40 -14.90 -2.26 -1.20
C SER A 40 -13.81 -1.20 -1.35
N THR A 41 -13.74 -0.25 -0.42
CA THR A 41 -12.73 0.80 -0.44
C THR A 41 -11.37 0.21 -0.10
N MET A 42 -10.45 0.24 -1.07
CA MET A 42 -9.12 -0.29 -0.85
C MET A 42 -8.13 0.85 -0.56
N PHE A 43 -7.07 0.55 0.20
CA PHE A 43 -6.02 1.54 0.46
C PHE A 43 -4.63 1.03 0.12
N ALA A 44 -4.44 -0.26 -0.15
CA ALA A 44 -3.16 -0.79 -0.59
C ALA A 44 -3.34 -2.12 -1.29
N ILE A 45 -2.41 -2.42 -2.21
CA ILE A 45 -2.35 -3.74 -2.85
C ILE A 45 -0.90 -4.20 -2.75
N LEU A 46 -0.71 -5.38 -2.17
CA LEU A 46 0.60 -6.00 -2.02
C LEU A 46 0.72 -7.15 -3.01
N SER A 47 1.78 -7.17 -3.80
CA SER A 47 2.11 -8.31 -4.66
C SER A 47 3.35 -9.00 -4.11
N ASP A 48 3.26 -10.32 -4.00
CA ASP A 48 4.31 -11.13 -3.34
C ASP A 48 5.65 -11.11 -4.06
N GLY A 49 5.62 -10.88 -5.37
CA GLY A 49 6.85 -10.80 -6.13
C GLY A 49 7.47 -12.13 -6.50
N PRO A 50 8.78 -12.21 -6.78
CA PRO A 50 9.74 -11.11 -6.81
C PRO A 50 9.57 -10.18 -8.02
N PRO A 51 9.81 -8.87 -7.84
CA PRO A 51 10.02 -8.18 -6.58
C PRO A 51 8.71 -7.96 -5.83
N VAL A 52 8.79 -7.79 -4.51
CA VAL A 52 7.63 -7.38 -3.73
C VAL A 52 7.28 -5.95 -4.11
N THR A 53 6.02 -5.72 -4.47
CA THR A 53 5.55 -4.38 -4.81
C THR A 53 4.32 -4.03 -3.99
N VAL A 54 4.13 -2.74 -3.74
CA VAL A 54 2.95 -2.23 -3.06
C VAL A 54 2.39 -1.07 -3.86
N THR A 55 1.08 -1.09 -4.06
CA THR A 55 0.35 -0.04 -4.78
C THR A 55 -0.51 0.69 -3.77
N PHE A 56 -0.48 2.03 -3.81
CA PHE A 56 -1.19 2.87 -2.85
C PHE A 56 -1.53 4.22 -3.48
N LYS A 57 -2.43 4.96 -2.83
CA LYS A 57 -2.84 6.27 -3.32
C LYS A 57 -2.12 7.36 -2.53
N LEU A 58 -1.66 8.38 -3.24
CA LEU A 58 -1.03 9.55 -2.64
C LEU A 58 -1.73 10.83 -3.09
N THR A 59 -1.51 11.90 -2.33
CA THR A 59 -1.92 13.23 -2.79
C THR A 59 -1.11 13.57 -4.03
N ARG A 60 -1.58 14.57 -4.78
CA ARG A 60 -0.89 14.99 -5.99
C ARG A 60 0.56 15.39 -5.71
N GLU A 61 0.78 16.17 -4.65
CA GLU A 61 2.12 16.65 -4.30
C GLU A 61 3.03 15.50 -3.89
N GLU A 62 2.53 14.60 -3.06
CA GLU A 62 3.30 13.45 -2.63
C GLU A 62 3.62 12.51 -3.78
N ARG A 63 2.66 12.35 -4.69
CA ARG A 63 2.85 11.50 -5.86
C ARG A 63 3.96 12.03 -6.76
N GLU A 64 3.99 13.34 -6.98
CA GLU A 64 5.02 13.94 -7.81
C GLU A 64 6.41 13.71 -7.24
N VAL A 65 6.56 13.86 -5.92
CA VAL A 65 7.82 13.60 -5.24
C VAL A 65 8.18 12.12 -5.30
N ALA A 66 7.22 11.24 -5.01
CA ALA A 66 7.47 9.80 -4.99
C ALA A 66 7.92 9.28 -6.36
N LEU A 67 7.29 9.77 -7.42
CA LEU A 67 7.61 9.32 -8.79
C LEU A 67 9.01 9.69 -9.25
N GLU A 68 9.71 10.57 -8.52
CA GLU A 68 11.10 10.88 -8.80
C GLU A 68 12.05 9.79 -8.29
N LEU A 69 11.57 8.91 -7.43
CA LEU A 69 12.38 7.83 -6.88
C LEU A 69 12.43 6.66 -7.87
N PRO A 70 13.60 6.03 -8.05
CA PRO A 70 13.76 5.00 -9.07
C PRO A 70 12.93 3.74 -8.82
N PHE A 71 12.50 3.49 -7.59
CA PHE A 71 11.71 2.31 -7.27
C PHE A 71 10.20 2.56 -7.30
N VAL A 72 9.77 3.75 -7.73
CA VAL A 72 8.35 4.14 -7.77
C VAL A 72 7.93 4.40 -9.21
N SER A 73 6.75 3.89 -9.58
CA SER A 73 6.17 4.11 -10.91
C SER A 73 4.67 4.33 -10.78
N GLU A 74 4.05 4.82 -11.84
CA GLU A 74 2.59 4.94 -11.85
C GLU A 74 1.98 3.54 -11.84
N ALA A 75 0.90 3.38 -11.08
CA ALA A 75 0.21 2.10 -10.99
C ALA A 75 -0.48 1.78 -12.32
N ARG A 76 -0.48 0.51 -12.69
CA ARG A 76 -1.21 0.05 -13.87
C ARG A 76 -2.70 0.18 -13.58
N TYR A 77 -3.46 0.58 -14.59
CA TYR A 77 -4.93 0.72 -14.56
C TYR A 77 -5.45 1.83 -13.66
N VAL A 78 -4.88 2.04 -12.46
CA VAL A 78 -5.39 3.03 -11.50
C VAL A 78 -4.46 4.23 -11.35
N GLY A 79 -3.35 4.28 -12.09
CA GLY A 79 -2.39 5.38 -11.99
C GLY A 79 -3.02 6.75 -12.26
N ARG A 80 -3.95 6.81 -13.22
CA ARG A 80 -4.65 8.05 -13.54
C ARG A 80 -5.50 8.62 -12.40
N TYR A 81 -5.75 7.80 -11.36
CA TYR A 81 -6.50 8.21 -10.18
C TYR A 81 -5.60 8.55 -9.00
N GLY A 82 -4.30 8.66 -9.25
CA GLY A 82 -3.35 9.04 -8.21
C GLY A 82 -2.70 7.87 -7.48
N TRP A 83 -2.81 6.67 -8.02
CA TRP A 83 -2.17 5.48 -7.44
C TRP A 83 -0.78 5.28 -8.02
N VAL A 84 0.14 4.85 -7.17
CA VAL A 84 1.52 4.53 -7.58
C VAL A 84 1.91 3.16 -7.06
N THR A 85 2.90 2.56 -7.69
CA THR A 85 3.45 1.26 -7.29
C THR A 85 4.91 1.45 -6.92
N ALA A 86 5.30 0.95 -5.76
CA ALA A 86 6.68 0.96 -5.31
C ALA A 86 7.20 -0.46 -5.20
N SER A 87 8.44 -0.66 -5.64
CA SER A 87 9.14 -1.93 -5.53
C SER A 87 10.02 -1.90 -4.27
N ILE A 88 9.91 -2.90 -3.41
CA ILE A 88 10.68 -2.93 -2.17
C ILE A 88 12.00 -3.63 -2.45
N GLU A 89 13.04 -2.83 -2.70
CA GLU A 89 14.36 -3.34 -3.07
C GLU A 89 15.37 -3.26 -1.93
N ASP A 90 15.10 -2.44 -0.93
CA ASP A 90 16.00 -2.24 0.20
C ASP A 90 15.21 -1.72 1.40
N GLU A 91 15.91 -1.54 2.52
CA GLU A 91 15.28 -1.09 3.76
C GLU A 91 14.73 0.34 3.68
N PRO A 92 15.45 1.32 3.07
CA PRO A 92 14.86 2.64 2.89
C PRO A 92 13.57 2.63 2.08
N ALA A 93 13.48 1.79 1.04
CA ALA A 93 12.25 1.66 0.27
C ALA A 93 11.13 1.07 1.13
N PHE A 94 11.44 0.07 1.95
CA PHE A 94 10.49 -0.52 2.87
C PHE A 94 9.91 0.53 3.82
N ASP A 95 10.77 1.33 4.43
CA ASP A 95 10.33 2.36 5.37
C ASP A 95 9.45 3.41 4.68
N ALA A 96 9.83 3.83 3.48
CA ALA A 96 9.05 4.78 2.71
C ALA A 96 7.66 4.22 2.37
N VAL A 97 7.60 2.95 1.97
CA VAL A 97 6.33 2.29 1.64
C VAL A 97 5.41 2.24 2.85
N CYS A 98 5.94 1.95 4.03
CA CYS A 98 5.12 1.94 5.24
C CYS A 98 4.49 3.31 5.50
N GLU A 99 5.25 4.40 5.34
CA GLU A 99 4.70 5.74 5.48
C GLU A 99 3.64 6.04 4.44
N TRP A 100 3.86 5.62 3.19
CA TRP A 100 2.90 5.83 2.11
C TRP A 100 1.62 5.02 2.29
N ILE A 101 1.71 3.81 2.84
CA ILE A 101 0.52 3.02 3.17
C ILE A 101 -0.31 3.78 4.21
N ARG A 102 0.35 4.37 5.20
CA ARG A 102 -0.34 5.18 6.21
C ARG A 102 -1.06 6.36 5.57
N GLU A 103 -0.39 7.07 4.66
CA GLU A 103 -1.01 8.18 3.95
C GLU A 103 -2.19 7.72 3.10
N SER A 104 -2.05 6.59 2.43
CA SER A 104 -3.11 6.03 1.61
C SER A 104 -4.32 5.66 2.46
N TYR A 105 -4.09 5.04 3.61
CA TYR A 105 -5.16 4.74 4.55
C TYR A 105 -5.88 6.02 4.99
N TRP A 106 -5.10 7.05 5.32
CA TRP A 106 -5.66 8.35 5.71
C TRP A 106 -6.57 8.92 4.62
N LEU A 107 -6.15 8.81 3.37
CA LEU A 107 -6.92 9.34 2.25
C LEU A 107 -8.20 8.55 1.97
N LYS A 108 -8.20 7.25 2.26
CA LYS A 108 -9.28 6.36 1.86
C LYS A 108 -10.24 5.99 2.99
N ALA A 109 -9.78 6.01 4.22
CA ALA A 109 -10.59 5.58 5.37
C ALA A 109 -11.64 6.63 5.73
N PRO A 110 -12.80 6.19 6.27
CA PRO A 110 -13.75 7.12 6.87
C PRO A 110 -13.10 7.93 7.98
N LYS A 111 -13.60 9.15 8.18
CA LYS A 111 -12.99 10.10 9.10
C LYS A 111 -12.80 9.54 10.51
N ASP A 112 -13.81 8.88 11.06
CA ASP A 112 -13.74 8.35 12.41
C ASP A 112 -12.68 7.25 12.55
N LEU A 113 -12.51 6.43 11.53
CA LEU A 113 -11.51 5.37 11.55
C LEU A 113 -10.09 5.94 11.44
N ARG A 114 -9.88 6.94 10.57
CA ARG A 114 -8.53 7.49 10.43
C ARG A 114 -8.11 8.29 11.66
N GLU A 115 -9.03 8.95 12.34
CA GLU A 115 -8.73 9.63 13.60
C GLU A 115 -8.30 8.62 14.65
N SER A 116 -8.96 7.47 14.70
CA SER A 116 -8.61 6.38 15.61
C SER A 116 -7.21 5.85 15.35
N ALA A 117 -6.77 5.83 14.08
CA ALA A 117 -5.45 5.32 13.73
C ALA A 117 -4.31 6.19 14.26
N TRP A 118 -4.60 7.46 14.56
CA TRP A 118 -3.59 8.43 15.01
C TRP A 118 -3.72 8.83 16.49
N SER A 119 -4.66 8.24 17.19
CA SER A 119 -4.87 8.57 18.60
C SER A 119 -4.12 7.65 19.56
#